data_5c6a8cec907e7aa33fbad7f5eedc6baf
#
_entry.id   5c6a8cec907e7aa33fbad7f5eedc6baf
#
_cell.length_a   1.000
_cell.length_b   1.000
_cell.length_c   1.000
_cell.angle_alpha   90.00
_cell.angle_beta   90.00
_cell.angle_gamma   90.00
#
_symmetry.space_group_name_H-M   'P 1'
#
loop_
_entity.id
_entity.type
_entity.pdbx_description
1 polymer ?
#
loop_
_entity_poly.entity_id
_entity_poly.type
_entity_poly.pdbx_seq_one_letter_code
_entity_poly.pdbx_strand_id
1 'polypeptide(L)'
;MDNREEKRAKFQAEYIEAQKRKKRLILTSVFILTIFSVGLFIWINSGRYENPNSGNYFFEEVPNYTGRQVKMKDIELTLEDGKVKIPLSAIKANQIIYTEYKGKTDKIYYGNLNVLPLTAFISSAGRLIVATSICEPCYGTRFTLENKELVCQTCFTRWRNTDLFGLSGGCVKYPPEELKYQIEDGNVVISEEMLSQWQPRIFTDEMQDA
;
A
#
# COMPACT_ATOMS: atom_id res chain seq x y z
N MET A 1 79.60 12.05 4.94
CA MET A 1 78.23 12.24 4.43
C MET A 1 77.61 13.47 5.11
N ASP A 2 77.16 14.44 4.31
CA ASP A 2 76.80 15.75 4.83
C ASP A 2 75.45 15.69 5.60
N ASN A 3 75.45 16.14 6.84
CA ASN A 3 74.30 16.23 7.75
C ASN A 3 73.07 16.96 7.12
N ARG A 4 73.33 17.72 6.04
CA ARG A 4 72.25 18.39 5.27
C ARG A 4 71.49 17.44 4.33
N GLU A 5 72.14 16.47 3.76
CA GLU A 5 71.50 15.50 2.85
C GLU A 5 70.60 14.52 3.61
N GLU A 6 71.05 14.09 4.79
CA GLU A 6 70.26 13.23 5.66
C GLU A 6 68.97 13.93 6.17
N LYS A 7 69.08 15.20 6.53
CA LYS A 7 67.92 16.01 6.94
C LYS A 7 66.95 16.24 5.78
N ARG A 8 67.43 16.48 4.56
CA ARG A 8 66.57 16.60 3.37
C ARG A 8 65.85 15.31 3.03
N ALA A 9 66.52 14.17 3.11
CA ALA A 9 65.91 12.86 2.85
C ALA A 9 64.80 12.53 3.87
N LYS A 10 65.03 12.81 5.17
CA LYS A 10 63.99 12.65 6.20
C LYS A 10 62.76 13.53 5.94
N PHE A 11 62.99 14.79 5.60
CA PHE A 11 61.89 15.74 5.32
C PHE A 11 61.07 15.32 4.08
N GLN A 12 61.73 14.85 3.04
CA GLN A 12 61.06 14.30 1.86
C GLN A 12 60.25 13.02 2.16
N ALA A 13 60.80 12.12 2.98
CA ALA A 13 60.11 10.91 3.39
C ALA A 13 58.86 11.23 4.20
N GLU A 14 58.96 12.15 5.19
CA GLU A 14 57.81 12.60 5.98
C GLU A 14 56.72 13.29 5.12
N TYR A 15 57.12 14.10 4.17
CA TYR A 15 56.21 14.78 3.24
C TYR A 15 55.47 13.75 2.36
N ILE A 16 56.15 12.77 1.83
CA ILE A 16 55.57 11.66 1.02
C ILE A 16 54.60 10.84 1.86
N GLU A 17 54.94 10.53 3.10
CA GLU A 17 54.05 9.80 4.01
C GLU A 17 52.82 10.62 4.39
N ALA A 18 52.95 11.91 4.66
CA ALA A 18 51.84 12.79 4.93
C ALA A 18 50.89 12.91 3.73
N GLN A 19 51.42 12.98 2.52
CA GLN A 19 50.62 12.97 1.29
C GLN A 19 49.90 11.62 1.09
N LYS A 20 50.55 10.50 1.35
CA LYS A 20 49.92 9.16 1.30
C LYS A 20 48.78 9.02 2.34
N ARG A 21 49.02 9.52 3.56
CA ARG A 21 47.96 9.57 4.60
C ARG A 21 46.77 10.41 4.19
N LYS A 22 46.99 11.63 3.64
CA LYS A 22 45.91 12.48 3.12
C LYS A 22 45.12 11.81 1.99
N LYS A 23 45.80 11.19 1.03
CA LYS A 23 45.14 10.44 -0.06
C LYS A 23 44.32 9.27 0.46
N ARG A 24 44.83 8.50 1.43
CA ARG A 24 44.07 7.41 2.06
C ARG A 24 42.85 7.92 2.80
N LEU A 25 42.94 9.02 3.56
CA LEU A 25 41.85 9.64 4.27
C LEU A 25 40.76 10.15 3.30
N ILE A 26 41.15 10.76 2.18
CA ILE A 26 40.19 11.21 1.16
C ILE A 26 39.49 10.02 0.51
N LEU A 27 40.25 8.96 0.14
CA LEU A 27 39.68 7.75 -0.45
C LEU A 27 38.70 7.03 0.51
N THR A 28 39.04 6.93 1.79
CA THR A 28 38.15 6.33 2.79
C THR A 28 36.91 7.17 3.05
N SER A 29 37.03 8.49 3.11
CA SER A 29 35.87 9.36 3.29
C SER A 29 34.92 9.34 2.08
N VAL A 30 35.46 9.32 0.84
CA VAL A 30 34.66 9.17 -0.37
C VAL A 30 33.94 7.80 -0.37
N PHE A 31 34.62 6.74 0.00
CA PHE A 31 34.02 5.40 0.08
C PHE A 31 32.89 5.31 1.12
N ILE A 32 33.09 5.92 2.30
CA ILE A 32 32.04 5.99 3.34
C ILE A 32 30.85 6.82 2.84
N LEU A 33 31.08 7.95 2.18
CA LEU A 33 30.04 8.79 1.61
C LEU A 33 29.22 8.06 0.52
N THR A 34 29.88 7.28 -0.32
CA THR A 34 29.18 6.49 -1.35
C THR A 34 28.33 5.38 -0.73
N ILE A 35 28.83 4.66 0.28
CA ILE A 35 28.03 3.65 1.00
C ILE A 35 26.82 4.31 1.68
N PHE A 36 27.02 5.46 2.32
CA PHE A 36 25.95 6.18 2.99
C PHE A 36 24.90 6.71 2.00
N SER A 37 25.31 7.24 0.85
CA SER A 37 24.39 7.69 -0.20
C SER A 37 23.60 6.56 -0.84
N VAL A 38 24.24 5.39 -1.07
CA VAL A 38 23.57 4.19 -1.56
C VAL A 38 22.61 3.63 -0.51
N GLY A 39 23.02 3.58 0.75
CA GLY A 39 22.16 3.16 1.86
C GLY A 39 20.94 4.09 2.03
N LEU A 40 21.14 5.40 1.95
CA LEU A 40 20.07 6.39 2.00
C LEU A 40 19.13 6.27 0.79
N PHE A 41 19.67 6.04 -0.41
CA PHE A 41 18.88 5.82 -1.61
C PHE A 41 18.04 4.54 -1.53
N ILE A 42 18.61 3.45 -1.02
CA ILE A 42 17.88 2.20 -0.75
C ILE A 42 16.81 2.44 0.31
N TRP A 43 17.13 3.16 1.40
CA TRP A 43 16.18 3.46 2.47
C TRP A 43 15.02 4.35 1.99
N ILE A 44 15.28 5.37 1.20
CA ILE A 44 14.23 6.24 0.60
C ILE A 44 13.36 5.45 -0.40
N ASN A 45 13.95 4.55 -1.19
CA ASN A 45 13.20 3.73 -2.12
C ASN A 45 12.52 2.50 -1.47
N SER A 46 13.06 1.94 -0.40
CA SER A 46 12.39 0.89 0.37
C SER A 46 11.27 1.41 1.27
N GLY A 47 11.19 2.72 1.48
CA GLY A 47 10.11 3.38 2.21
C GLY A 47 8.83 3.62 1.42
N ARG A 48 8.69 3.11 0.18
CA ARG A 48 7.36 2.87 -0.37
C ARG A 48 6.77 1.70 0.40
N TYR A 49 5.90 2.02 1.32
CA TYR A 49 5.07 1.05 2.00
C TYR A 49 4.17 0.38 0.94
N GLU A 50 4.73 -0.61 0.25
CA GLU A 50 3.90 -1.56 -0.48
C GLU A 50 3.20 -2.37 0.60
N ASN A 51 1.90 -2.15 0.75
CA ASN A 51 1.10 -3.00 1.61
C ASN A 51 1.35 -4.45 1.15
N PRO A 52 2.04 -5.29 1.94
CA PRO A 52 2.37 -6.64 1.53
C PRO A 52 1.11 -7.49 1.28
N ASN A 53 -0.06 -6.94 1.60
CA ASN A 53 -1.36 -7.55 1.43
C ASN A 53 -2.06 -7.12 0.14
N SER A 54 -1.56 -6.13 -0.62
CA SER A 54 -2.18 -5.70 -1.86
C SER A 54 -1.50 -6.33 -3.08
N GLY A 55 -2.30 -6.63 -4.11
CA GLY A 55 -1.78 -6.95 -5.43
C GLY A 55 -1.28 -5.69 -6.15
N ASN A 56 -0.40 -5.86 -7.12
CA ASN A 56 0.22 -4.79 -7.91
C ASN A 56 -0.24 -4.82 -9.38
N TYR A 57 -1.54 -4.95 -9.61
CA TYR A 57 -2.09 -4.88 -10.97
C TYR A 57 -2.42 -3.44 -11.33
N PHE A 58 -2.02 -3.02 -12.53
CA PHE A 58 -2.31 -1.70 -13.10
C PHE A 58 -3.05 -1.84 -14.42
N PHE A 59 -4.07 -1.00 -14.59
CA PHE A 59 -4.76 -0.85 -15.86
C PHE A 59 -3.98 0.11 -16.78
N GLU A 60 -3.95 -0.15 -18.07
CA GLU A 60 -3.35 0.75 -19.07
C GLU A 60 -4.14 2.06 -19.18
N GLU A 61 -5.48 1.97 -19.10
CA GLU A 61 -6.37 3.13 -19.12
C GLU A 61 -6.62 3.62 -17.69
N VAL A 62 -6.10 4.82 -17.39
CA VAL A 62 -6.28 5.47 -16.09
C VAL A 62 -7.55 6.31 -16.10
N PRO A 63 -8.53 6.00 -15.24
CA PRO A 63 -9.78 6.77 -15.21
C PRO A 63 -9.59 8.17 -14.63
N ASN A 64 -10.29 9.13 -15.21
CA ASN A 64 -10.34 10.49 -14.68
C ASN A 64 -11.63 10.72 -13.89
N TYR A 65 -11.50 10.96 -12.60
CA TYR A 65 -12.61 11.21 -11.68
C TYR A 65 -12.86 12.70 -11.39
N THR A 66 -12.11 13.61 -12.00
CA THR A 66 -12.21 15.05 -11.74
C THR A 66 -13.61 15.57 -12.07
N GLY A 67 -14.27 16.18 -11.08
CA GLY A 67 -15.63 16.69 -11.21
C GLY A 67 -16.71 15.60 -11.36
N ARG A 68 -16.40 14.35 -11.08
CA ARG A 68 -17.30 13.21 -11.20
C ARG A 68 -17.45 12.50 -9.86
N GLN A 69 -18.64 11.97 -9.62
CA GLN A 69 -18.93 11.03 -8.55
C GLN A 69 -19.28 9.68 -9.17
N VAL A 70 -18.46 8.67 -8.92
CA VAL A 70 -18.69 7.31 -9.40
C VAL A 70 -19.14 6.44 -8.24
N LYS A 71 -20.38 5.96 -8.32
CA LYS A 71 -20.99 5.10 -7.30
C LYS A 71 -20.64 3.64 -7.56
N MET A 72 -20.62 2.86 -6.49
CA MET A 72 -20.45 1.42 -6.56
C MET A 72 -21.54 0.77 -7.41
N LYS A 73 -21.13 -0.20 -8.23
CA LYS A 73 -22.04 -1.12 -8.94
C LYS A 73 -22.02 -2.46 -8.24
N ASP A 74 -23.19 -2.96 -7.88
CA ASP A 74 -23.34 -4.31 -7.33
C ASP A 74 -23.07 -5.34 -8.43
N ILE A 75 -22.21 -6.31 -8.12
CA ILE A 75 -21.93 -7.46 -8.97
C ILE A 75 -21.91 -8.73 -8.13
N GLU A 76 -22.12 -9.87 -8.78
CA GLU A 76 -21.97 -11.17 -8.14
C GLU A 76 -20.51 -11.64 -8.27
N LEU A 77 -20.02 -12.29 -7.24
CA LEU A 77 -18.76 -13.02 -7.25
C LEU A 77 -19.02 -14.51 -7.50
N THR A 78 -18.01 -15.22 -7.94
CA THR A 78 -18.05 -16.69 -8.05
C THR A 78 -17.12 -17.29 -7.01
N LEU A 79 -17.57 -18.36 -6.34
CA LEU A 79 -16.77 -19.14 -5.41
C LEU A 79 -16.55 -20.55 -6.00
N GLU A 80 -15.32 -20.86 -6.34
CA GLU A 80 -14.91 -22.14 -6.92
C GLU A 80 -13.56 -22.57 -6.32
N ASP A 81 -13.46 -23.82 -5.92
CA ASP A 81 -12.22 -24.45 -5.43
C ASP A 81 -11.49 -23.67 -4.34
N GLY A 82 -12.25 -23.04 -3.40
CA GLY A 82 -11.67 -22.23 -2.34
C GLY A 82 -11.12 -20.88 -2.83
N LYS A 83 -11.51 -20.43 -4.02
CA LYS A 83 -11.14 -19.17 -4.63
C LYS A 83 -12.39 -18.32 -4.89
N VAL A 84 -12.36 -17.09 -4.42
CA VAL A 84 -13.34 -16.07 -4.76
C VAL A 84 -12.87 -15.34 -6.00
N LYS A 85 -13.70 -15.34 -7.04
CA LYS A 85 -13.39 -14.76 -8.35
C LYS A 85 -14.29 -13.56 -8.61
N ILE A 86 -13.71 -12.44 -9.00
CA ILE A 86 -14.39 -11.20 -9.39
C ILE A 86 -13.93 -10.86 -10.81
N PRO A 87 -14.85 -10.73 -11.79
CA PRO A 87 -14.46 -10.44 -13.17
C PRO A 87 -13.75 -9.08 -13.29
N LEU A 88 -12.53 -9.07 -13.83
CA LEU A 88 -11.75 -7.86 -14.06
C LEU A 88 -12.46 -6.91 -15.05
N SER A 89 -13.18 -7.48 -16.00
CA SER A 89 -14.00 -6.73 -16.96
C SER A 89 -15.13 -5.94 -16.27
N ALA A 90 -15.74 -6.48 -15.23
CA ALA A 90 -16.76 -5.77 -14.47
C ALA A 90 -16.17 -4.58 -13.70
N ILE A 91 -14.95 -4.73 -13.15
CA ILE A 91 -14.25 -3.64 -12.48
C ILE A 91 -13.86 -2.56 -13.50
N LYS A 92 -13.34 -2.95 -14.66
CA LYS A 92 -12.98 -2.02 -15.74
C LYS A 92 -14.20 -1.21 -16.22
N ALA A 93 -15.33 -1.87 -16.41
CA ALA A 93 -16.55 -1.24 -16.93
C ALA A 93 -17.18 -0.26 -15.92
N ASN A 94 -17.14 -0.57 -14.63
CA ASN A 94 -17.85 0.19 -13.59
C ASN A 94 -16.92 1.08 -12.76
N GLN A 95 -15.59 0.91 -12.86
CA GLN A 95 -14.53 1.67 -12.16
C GLN A 95 -14.50 1.43 -10.65
N ILE A 96 -15.61 1.17 -10.00
CA ILE A 96 -15.76 0.72 -8.63
C ILE A 96 -16.95 -0.24 -8.52
N ILE A 97 -16.74 -1.36 -7.83
CA ILE A 97 -17.77 -2.39 -7.62
C ILE A 97 -17.96 -2.68 -6.14
N TYR A 98 -19.11 -3.25 -5.84
CA TYR A 98 -19.45 -3.85 -4.57
C TYR A 98 -19.86 -5.30 -4.80
N THR A 99 -19.44 -6.18 -3.91
CA THR A 99 -19.88 -7.58 -3.89
C THR A 99 -19.86 -8.11 -2.45
N GLU A 100 -20.48 -9.25 -2.21
CA GLU A 100 -20.60 -9.84 -0.88
C GLU A 100 -20.06 -11.27 -0.89
N TYR A 101 -19.08 -11.53 -0.05
CA TYR A 101 -18.65 -12.90 0.22
C TYR A 101 -19.50 -13.47 1.35
N LYS A 102 -20.24 -14.52 1.03
CA LYS A 102 -20.98 -15.33 2.00
C LYS A 102 -20.18 -16.61 2.26
N GLY A 103 -19.60 -16.70 3.45
CA GLY A 103 -18.88 -17.90 3.87
C GLY A 103 -19.79 -19.14 3.99
N LYS A 104 -19.15 -20.28 4.18
CA LYS A 104 -19.84 -21.59 4.41
C LYS A 104 -20.48 -21.70 5.79
N THR A 105 -20.18 -20.79 6.70
CA THR A 105 -20.65 -20.77 8.08
C THR A 105 -21.51 -19.53 8.32
N ASP A 106 -22.39 -19.60 9.32
CA ASP A 106 -23.19 -18.43 9.76
C ASP A 106 -22.33 -17.43 10.57
N LYS A 107 -21.11 -17.18 10.11
CA LYS A 107 -20.20 -16.24 10.74
C LYS A 107 -20.73 -14.81 10.60
N ILE A 108 -20.75 -14.11 11.73
CA ILE A 108 -20.92 -12.63 11.72
C ILE A 108 -19.54 -12.01 11.54
N TYR A 109 -19.36 -11.31 10.44
CA TYR A 109 -18.09 -10.65 10.10
C TYR A 109 -17.91 -9.33 10.84
N TYR A 110 -18.98 -8.50 10.87
CA TYR A 110 -18.91 -7.21 11.53
C TYR A 110 -20.31 -6.68 11.89
N GLY A 111 -20.50 -6.26 13.13
CA GLY A 111 -21.82 -5.83 13.60
C GLY A 111 -22.86 -6.92 13.39
N ASN A 112 -23.85 -6.66 12.54
CA ASN A 112 -24.90 -7.63 12.17
C ASN A 112 -24.68 -8.26 10.78
N LEU A 113 -23.49 -8.06 10.17
CA LEU A 113 -23.22 -8.54 8.82
C LEU A 113 -22.83 -10.02 8.85
N ASN A 114 -23.67 -10.86 8.28
CA ASN A 114 -23.41 -12.30 8.05
C ASN A 114 -22.71 -12.55 6.71
N VAL A 115 -22.32 -11.50 6.00
CA VAL A 115 -21.52 -11.49 4.78
C VAL A 115 -20.32 -10.57 4.98
N LEU A 116 -19.24 -10.82 4.26
CA LEU A 116 -18.11 -9.91 4.20
C LEU A 116 -18.27 -9.03 2.94
N PRO A 117 -18.59 -7.75 3.08
CA PRO A 117 -18.65 -6.84 1.96
C PRO A 117 -17.26 -6.60 1.37
N LEU A 118 -17.15 -6.66 0.06
CA LEU A 118 -15.91 -6.47 -0.69
C LEU A 118 -16.10 -5.35 -1.71
N THR A 119 -15.02 -4.65 -1.98
CA THR A 119 -14.94 -3.66 -3.05
C THR A 119 -13.70 -3.89 -3.89
N ALA A 120 -13.81 -3.58 -5.17
CA ALA A 120 -12.65 -3.43 -6.03
C ALA A 120 -12.83 -2.19 -6.89
N PHE A 121 -11.77 -1.41 -7.04
CA PHE A 121 -11.82 -0.20 -7.84
C PHE A 121 -10.48 0.14 -8.50
N ILE A 122 -10.54 0.96 -9.54
CA ILE A 122 -9.37 1.48 -10.23
C ILE A 122 -9.03 2.83 -9.60
N SER A 123 -7.83 2.97 -9.07
CA SER A 123 -7.38 4.25 -8.49
C SER A 123 -7.12 5.30 -9.57
N SER A 124 -7.01 6.56 -9.18
CA SER A 124 -6.60 7.64 -10.09
C SER A 124 -5.14 7.54 -10.60
N ALA A 125 -4.40 6.53 -10.14
CA ALA A 125 -3.08 6.15 -10.66
C ALA A 125 -3.13 4.87 -11.52
N GLY A 126 -4.33 4.33 -11.82
CA GLY A 126 -4.52 3.10 -12.59
C GLY A 126 -4.32 1.81 -11.80
N ARG A 127 -3.94 1.88 -10.51
CA ARG A 127 -3.77 0.69 -9.66
C ARG A 127 -5.13 0.08 -9.31
N LEU A 128 -5.25 -1.23 -9.46
CA LEU A 128 -6.38 -1.97 -8.93
C LEU A 128 -6.25 -2.09 -7.41
N ILE A 129 -7.26 -1.62 -6.71
CA ILE A 129 -7.39 -1.81 -5.26
C ILE A 129 -8.53 -2.78 -5.02
N VAL A 130 -8.26 -3.83 -4.28
CA VAL A 130 -9.24 -4.80 -3.79
C VAL A 130 -9.22 -4.75 -2.27
N ALA A 131 -10.36 -4.52 -1.65
CA ALA A 131 -10.44 -4.28 -0.22
C ALA A 131 -11.76 -4.81 0.37
N THR A 132 -11.82 -4.89 1.71
CA THR A 132 -13.10 -5.00 2.39
C THR A 132 -13.91 -3.73 2.17
N SER A 133 -15.22 -3.86 1.95
CA SER A 133 -16.09 -2.69 1.78
C SER A 133 -16.70 -2.28 3.11
N ILE A 134 -15.83 -1.98 4.10
CA ILE A 134 -16.25 -1.63 5.46
C ILE A 134 -15.47 -0.40 5.94
N CYS A 135 -16.23 0.61 6.37
CA CYS A 135 -15.73 1.70 7.19
C CYS A 135 -16.04 1.33 8.65
N GLU A 136 -15.08 0.71 9.33
CA GLU A 136 -15.32 0.03 10.61
C GLU A 136 -16.00 0.90 11.67
N PRO A 137 -15.55 2.14 11.99
CA PRO A 137 -16.18 2.91 13.08
C PRO A 137 -17.64 3.30 12.81
N CYS A 138 -18.05 3.47 11.56
CA CYS A 138 -19.40 3.94 11.23
C CYS A 138 -20.31 2.86 10.59
N TYR A 139 -19.81 1.62 10.45
CA TYR A 139 -20.54 0.51 9.82
C TYR A 139 -20.92 0.76 8.34
N GLY A 140 -20.34 1.78 7.71
CA GLY A 140 -20.60 2.10 6.31
C GLY A 140 -19.98 1.07 5.38
N THR A 141 -20.75 0.56 4.42
CA THR A 141 -20.29 -0.44 3.44
C THR A 141 -20.30 0.08 2.01
N ARG A 142 -20.74 1.32 1.80
CA ARG A 142 -20.82 1.93 0.48
C ARG A 142 -19.90 3.12 0.36
N PHE A 143 -19.21 3.18 -0.78
CA PHE A 143 -18.25 4.23 -1.08
C PHE A 143 -18.51 4.83 -2.46
N THR A 144 -17.94 5.99 -2.71
CA THR A 144 -17.86 6.60 -4.05
C THR A 144 -16.43 7.00 -4.35
N LEU A 145 -16.11 7.05 -5.64
CA LEU A 145 -14.89 7.70 -6.11
C LEU A 145 -15.24 9.13 -6.55
N GLU A 146 -14.56 10.09 -5.95
CA GLU A 146 -14.72 11.52 -6.23
C GLU A 146 -13.35 12.16 -6.39
N ASN A 147 -13.06 12.76 -7.53
CA ASN A 147 -11.74 13.33 -7.83
C ASN A 147 -10.61 12.30 -7.65
N LYS A 148 -9.79 12.44 -6.61
CA LYS A 148 -8.72 11.50 -6.25
C LYS A 148 -8.99 10.79 -4.92
N GLU A 149 -10.24 10.72 -4.51
CA GLU A 149 -10.65 10.29 -3.18
C GLU A 149 -11.63 9.12 -3.23
N LEU A 150 -11.55 8.26 -2.24
CA LEU A 150 -12.57 7.29 -1.87
C LEU A 150 -13.37 7.89 -0.72
N VAL A 151 -14.68 7.95 -0.84
CA VAL A 151 -15.56 8.62 0.12
C VAL A 151 -16.58 7.64 0.68
N CYS A 152 -16.63 7.49 2.01
CA CYS A 152 -17.66 6.71 2.68
C CYS A 152 -19.01 7.41 2.57
N GLN A 153 -20.04 6.69 2.14
CA GLN A 153 -21.40 7.28 1.96
C GLN A 153 -22.17 7.44 3.28
N THR A 154 -21.67 6.83 4.37
CA THR A 154 -22.31 6.92 5.69
C THR A 154 -21.77 8.08 6.52
N CYS A 155 -20.46 8.22 6.63
CA CYS A 155 -19.83 9.21 7.51
C CYS A 155 -19.04 10.29 6.76
N PHE A 156 -19.00 10.23 5.44
CA PHE A 156 -18.29 11.15 4.55
C PHE A 156 -16.78 11.26 4.80
N THR A 157 -16.21 10.30 5.51
CA THR A 157 -14.75 10.20 5.63
C THR A 157 -14.13 9.97 4.26
N ARG A 158 -13.00 10.61 4.04
CA ARG A 158 -12.29 10.66 2.76
C ARG A 158 -10.90 10.09 2.90
N TRP A 159 -10.54 9.24 1.96
CA TRP A 159 -9.19 8.68 1.80
C TRP A 159 -8.69 8.91 0.38
N ARG A 160 -7.41 9.09 0.23
CA ARG A 160 -6.79 9.14 -1.10
C ARG A 160 -6.95 7.78 -1.80
N ASN A 161 -7.50 7.79 -3.01
CA ASN A 161 -7.86 6.54 -3.68
C ASN A 161 -6.67 5.74 -4.25
N THR A 162 -5.44 6.27 -4.16
CA THR A 162 -4.24 5.58 -4.66
C THR A 162 -3.60 4.65 -3.62
N ASP A 163 -3.75 4.94 -2.35
CA ASP A 163 -3.09 4.26 -1.23
C ASP A 163 -3.91 4.22 0.06
N LEU A 164 -5.16 4.66 -0.01
CA LEU A 164 -6.09 4.71 1.12
C LEU A 164 -5.62 5.54 2.32
N PHE A 165 -4.68 6.47 2.08
CA PHE A 165 -4.26 7.42 3.12
C PHE A 165 -5.42 8.34 3.54
N GLY A 166 -5.66 8.42 4.86
CA GLY A 166 -6.75 9.23 5.42
C GLY A 166 -6.56 10.73 5.18
N LEU A 167 -7.58 11.41 4.64
CA LEU A 167 -7.55 12.83 4.32
C LEU A 167 -8.39 13.66 5.28
N SER A 168 -9.64 13.26 5.52
CA SER A 168 -10.57 13.98 6.39
C SER A 168 -11.71 13.10 6.87
N GLY A 169 -12.31 13.45 8.00
CA GLY A 169 -13.46 12.74 8.62
C GLY A 169 -13.08 11.95 9.86
N GLY A 170 -14.09 11.44 10.57
CA GLY A 170 -13.89 10.74 11.85
C GLY A 170 -13.23 9.37 11.75
N CYS A 171 -13.36 8.71 10.61
CA CYS A 171 -12.89 7.34 10.40
C CYS A 171 -11.56 7.25 9.62
N VAL A 172 -10.78 8.32 9.53
CA VAL A 172 -9.55 8.40 8.72
C VAL A 172 -8.51 7.31 9.03
N LYS A 173 -8.46 6.84 10.27
CA LYS A 173 -7.53 5.80 10.74
C LYS A 173 -7.92 4.38 10.30
N TYR A 174 -9.15 4.22 9.79
CA TYR A 174 -9.74 2.93 9.43
C TYR A 174 -10.21 2.93 7.97
N PRO A 175 -9.28 3.05 7.00
CA PRO A 175 -9.63 2.89 5.60
C PRO A 175 -10.11 1.45 5.34
N PRO A 176 -10.85 1.19 4.26
CA PRO A 176 -11.06 -0.15 3.75
C PRO A 176 -9.77 -0.95 3.74
N GLU A 177 -9.79 -2.17 4.27
CA GLU A 177 -8.58 -3.00 4.38
C GLU A 177 -8.27 -3.66 3.03
N GLU A 178 -7.09 -3.37 2.49
CA GLU A 178 -6.65 -4.00 1.24
C GLU A 178 -6.41 -5.50 1.42
N LEU A 179 -6.86 -6.28 0.44
CA LEU A 179 -6.77 -7.72 0.41
C LEU A 179 -5.73 -8.18 -0.61
N LYS A 180 -5.03 -9.27 -0.30
CA LYS A 180 -4.17 -9.96 -1.27
C LYS A 180 -5.02 -10.58 -2.37
N TYR A 181 -4.62 -10.37 -3.61
CA TYR A 181 -5.25 -10.97 -4.76
C TYR A 181 -4.23 -11.36 -5.83
N GLN A 182 -4.65 -12.21 -6.73
CA GLN A 182 -3.94 -12.54 -7.96
C GLN A 182 -4.85 -12.28 -9.15
N ILE A 183 -4.28 -12.16 -10.34
CA ILE A 183 -5.05 -12.11 -11.59
C ILE A 183 -4.88 -13.46 -12.28
N GLU A 184 -5.99 -14.18 -12.45
CA GLU A 184 -6.04 -15.47 -13.13
C GLU A 184 -7.22 -15.45 -14.12
N ASP A 185 -6.98 -15.80 -15.37
CA ASP A 185 -7.99 -15.95 -16.41
C ASP A 185 -8.98 -14.77 -16.52
N GLY A 186 -8.46 -13.54 -16.41
CA GLY A 186 -9.28 -12.33 -16.48
C GLY A 186 -10.12 -12.05 -15.24
N ASN A 187 -9.83 -12.70 -14.13
CA ASN A 187 -10.48 -12.48 -12.83
C ASN A 187 -9.49 -12.01 -11.77
N VAL A 188 -9.97 -11.19 -10.86
CA VAL A 188 -9.37 -10.99 -9.54
C VAL A 188 -9.69 -12.23 -8.71
N VAL A 189 -8.67 -12.89 -8.20
CA VAL A 189 -8.78 -14.12 -7.42
C VAL A 189 -8.30 -13.87 -6.01
N ILE A 190 -9.15 -14.16 -5.03
CA ILE A 190 -8.90 -14.00 -3.60
C ILE A 190 -9.04 -15.37 -2.92
N SER A 191 -8.14 -15.72 -1.99
CA SER A 191 -8.28 -16.96 -1.21
C SER A 191 -9.53 -16.90 -0.33
N GLU A 192 -10.39 -17.92 -0.43
CA GLU A 192 -11.55 -18.08 0.46
C GLU A 192 -11.10 -18.18 1.93
N GLU A 193 -9.99 -18.86 2.18
CA GLU A 193 -9.44 -19.02 3.53
C GLU A 193 -9.15 -17.64 4.16
N MET A 194 -8.50 -16.74 3.42
CA MET A 194 -8.22 -15.39 3.91
C MET A 194 -9.50 -14.62 4.24
N LEU A 195 -10.54 -14.71 3.40
CA LEU A 195 -11.81 -14.03 3.65
C LEU A 195 -12.57 -14.66 4.82
N SER A 196 -12.54 -15.96 4.94
CA SER A 196 -13.21 -16.68 6.05
C SER A 196 -12.58 -16.37 7.41
N GLN A 197 -11.28 -16.09 7.46
CA GLN A 197 -10.53 -15.75 8.67
C GLN A 197 -10.53 -14.26 8.98
N TRP A 198 -11.02 -13.42 8.05
CA TRP A 198 -11.01 -11.98 8.25
C TRP A 198 -11.72 -11.57 9.54
N GLN A 199 -11.15 -10.61 10.24
CA GLN A 199 -11.71 -10.00 11.45
C GLN A 199 -11.52 -8.48 11.39
N PRO A 200 -12.46 -7.70 11.91
CA PRO A 200 -12.31 -6.25 11.96
C PRO A 200 -11.15 -5.85 12.90
N ARG A 201 -10.50 -4.75 12.58
CA ARG A 201 -9.38 -4.18 13.37
C ARG A 201 -9.84 -3.56 14.67
N ILE A 202 -11.11 -3.14 14.74
CA ILE A 202 -11.73 -2.55 15.95
C ILE A 202 -12.40 -3.66 16.75
N PHE A 203 -11.64 -4.60 17.27
CA PHE A 203 -12.06 -5.52 18.35
C PHE A 203 -11.18 -5.32 19.57
N THR A 204 -10.78 -4.09 19.85
CA THR A 204 -10.17 -3.75 21.12
C THR A 204 -11.22 -3.15 22.06
N ASP A 205 -11.08 -3.40 23.32
CA ASP A 205 -11.95 -3.11 24.47
C ASP A 205 -12.65 -1.73 24.53
N GLU A 206 -12.35 -0.83 23.62
CA GLU A 206 -12.92 0.52 23.55
C GLU A 206 -14.38 0.59 23.04
N MET A 207 -14.91 -0.48 22.45
CA MET A 207 -16.31 -0.54 21.99
C MET A 207 -17.24 -1.29 22.95
N GLN A 208 -16.74 -1.83 24.06
CA GLN A 208 -17.58 -2.43 25.11
C GLN A 208 -18.13 -1.40 26.12
N ASP A 209 -17.59 -0.17 26.09
CA ASP A 209 -17.94 0.90 27.05
C ASP A 209 -18.67 2.11 26.41
N ALA A 210 -19.26 1.95 25.21
CA ALA A 210 -20.00 3.00 24.52
C ALA A 210 -21.49 2.71 24.40
#